data_7cce55df9b7f0bff6fc910ee8ec30892
#
_entry.id   7cce55df9b7f0bff6fc910ee8ec30892
#
_cell.length_a   1.000
_cell.length_b   1.000
_cell.length_c   1.000
_cell.angle_alpha   90.00
_cell.angle_beta   90.00
_cell.angle_gamma   90.00
#
_symmetry.space_group_name_H-M   'P 1'
#
loop_
_entity.id
_entity.type
_entity.pdbx_description
1 polymer ?
#
loop_
_entity_poly.entity_id
_entity_poly.type
_entity_poly.pdbx_seq_one_letter_code
_entity_poly.pdbx_strand_id
1 'polypeptide(L)'
;MKLNLEEQEETIEPVEKTDLIYGIDDRPPFKEALFAALQHLLAIFVAIITPPLIIAGALKLDLETTGFLVSMALFASGVSTFIQCRRIGPVGAKLLCIQGTSFSFIGPIITAGLAGGLALIFYHYSASIGYRGAADRT
;
A
#
# COMPACT_ATOMS: atom_id res chain seq x y z
N MET A 1 -20.67 49.22 -4.71
CA MET A 1 -19.36 48.60 -4.51
C MET A 1 -19.35 47.33 -5.37
N LYS A 2 -19.01 47.46 -6.66
CA LYS A 2 -18.89 46.34 -7.60
C LYS A 2 -17.49 45.78 -7.41
N LEU A 3 -17.41 44.59 -6.80
CA LEU A 3 -16.16 43.83 -6.71
C LEU A 3 -15.77 43.40 -8.11
N ASN A 4 -14.58 43.80 -8.53
CA ASN A 4 -13.93 43.35 -9.76
C ASN A 4 -13.71 41.86 -9.71
N LEU A 5 -14.60 41.08 -10.35
CA LEU A 5 -14.44 39.68 -10.58
C LEU A 5 -13.56 39.34 -11.79
N GLU A 6 -13.00 40.38 -12.42
CA GLU A 6 -12.21 40.30 -13.66
C GLU A 6 -10.69 40.15 -13.42
N GLU A 7 -10.21 40.17 -12.17
CA GLU A 7 -8.78 40.17 -11.84
C GLU A 7 -8.26 38.82 -11.25
N GLN A 8 -9.06 37.77 -11.34
CA GLN A 8 -8.63 36.41 -10.99
C GLN A 8 -8.72 35.42 -12.16
N GLU A 9 -8.57 35.90 -13.37
CA GLU A 9 -8.06 35.09 -14.44
C GLU A 9 -6.55 34.94 -14.20
N GLU A 10 -6.22 34.22 -13.10
CA GLU A 10 -4.89 33.71 -12.81
C GLU A 10 -4.45 32.98 -14.06
N THR A 11 -3.56 33.59 -14.81
CA THR A 11 -2.87 33.00 -15.95
C THR A 11 -2.40 31.63 -15.52
N ILE A 12 -3.17 30.59 -15.89
CA ILE A 12 -2.72 29.21 -15.85
C ILE A 12 -1.54 29.18 -16.81
N GLU A 13 -0.34 29.41 -16.28
CA GLU A 13 0.88 29.19 -17.04
C GLU A 13 0.76 27.78 -17.65
N PRO A 14 1.01 27.60 -18.95
CA PRO A 14 0.94 26.32 -19.56
C PRO A 14 1.87 25.42 -18.75
N VAL A 15 1.30 24.38 -18.13
CA VAL A 15 2.04 23.37 -17.35
C VAL A 15 3.24 23.01 -18.19
N GLU A 16 4.41 23.48 -17.73
CA GLU A 16 5.70 23.24 -18.33
C GLU A 16 5.73 21.75 -18.68
N LYS A 17 5.95 21.43 -19.97
CA LYS A 17 5.93 20.06 -20.45
C LYS A 17 6.82 19.27 -19.53
N THR A 18 6.20 18.52 -18.62
CA THR A 18 6.89 17.65 -17.68
C THR A 18 7.79 16.79 -18.53
N ASP A 19 9.12 16.86 -18.32
CA ASP A 19 10.13 16.05 -19.01
C ASP A 19 9.97 14.56 -18.63
N LEU A 20 8.75 14.05 -18.78
CA LEU A 20 8.45 12.64 -18.64
C LEU A 20 8.98 11.94 -19.89
N ILE A 21 10.03 11.15 -19.69
CA ILE A 21 10.63 10.34 -20.74
C ILE A 21 9.63 9.32 -21.30
N TYR A 22 8.72 8.82 -20.44
CA TYR A 22 7.66 7.89 -20.79
C TYR A 22 6.31 8.34 -20.25
N GLY A 23 5.27 8.33 -21.07
CA GLY A 23 3.87 8.53 -20.67
C GLY A 23 3.27 7.28 -20.02
N ILE A 24 2.02 7.39 -19.53
CA ILE A 24 1.31 6.29 -18.82
C ILE A 24 1.07 5.06 -19.73
N ASP A 25 0.88 5.27 -21.02
CA ASP A 25 0.61 4.21 -22.00
C ASP A 25 1.87 3.78 -22.77
N ASP A 26 3.01 4.43 -22.54
CA ASP A 26 4.26 4.11 -23.19
C ASP A 26 4.87 2.82 -22.61
N ARG A 27 5.55 2.09 -23.47
CA ARG A 27 6.24 0.85 -23.08
C ARG A 27 7.74 1.07 -23.18
N PRO A 28 8.43 1.25 -22.04
CA PRO A 28 9.88 1.34 -22.04
C PRO A 28 10.52 0.03 -22.55
N PRO A 29 11.74 0.07 -23.12
CA PRO A 29 12.45 -1.12 -23.52
C PRO A 29 12.66 -2.06 -22.33
N PHE A 30 12.61 -3.38 -22.59
CA PHE A 30 12.60 -4.41 -21.53
C PHE A 30 13.75 -4.26 -20.53
N LYS A 31 14.94 -3.87 -20.98
CA LYS A 31 16.12 -3.69 -20.12
C LYS A 31 15.93 -2.58 -19.08
N GLU A 32 15.39 -1.43 -19.50
CA GLU A 32 15.13 -0.28 -18.63
C GLU A 32 13.99 -0.60 -17.65
N ALA A 33 12.92 -1.24 -18.14
CA ALA A 33 11.80 -1.68 -17.31
C ALA A 33 12.27 -2.68 -16.24
N LEU A 34 13.13 -3.64 -16.59
CA LEU A 34 13.66 -4.64 -15.66
C LEU A 34 14.52 -3.98 -14.57
N PHE A 35 15.41 -3.05 -14.99
CA PHE A 35 16.28 -2.35 -14.04
C PHE A 35 15.47 -1.48 -13.07
N ALA A 36 14.50 -0.72 -13.57
CA ALA A 36 13.61 0.08 -12.75
C ALA A 36 12.79 -0.79 -11.78
N ALA A 37 12.26 -1.92 -12.25
CA ALA A 37 11.51 -2.86 -11.41
C ALA A 37 12.38 -3.43 -10.28
N LEU A 38 13.62 -3.82 -10.58
CA LEU A 38 14.55 -4.33 -9.58
C LEU A 38 14.91 -3.26 -8.54
N GLN A 39 15.14 -2.03 -8.97
CA GLN A 39 15.42 -0.90 -8.08
C GLN A 39 14.25 -0.65 -7.14
N HIS A 40 13.00 -0.62 -7.65
CA HIS A 40 11.80 -0.46 -6.83
C HIS A 40 11.61 -1.61 -5.86
N LEU A 41 11.83 -2.85 -6.31
CA LEU A 41 11.74 -4.04 -5.46
C LEU A 41 12.71 -3.95 -4.27
N LEU A 42 13.98 -3.61 -4.53
CA LEU A 42 14.99 -3.50 -3.48
C LEU A 42 14.67 -2.36 -2.50
N ALA A 43 14.20 -1.23 -3.00
CA ALA A 43 13.85 -0.08 -2.17
C ALA A 43 12.70 -0.38 -1.19
N ILE A 44 11.67 -1.10 -1.64
CA ILE A 44 10.48 -1.37 -0.82
C ILE A 44 10.55 -2.67 -0.01
N PHE A 45 11.43 -3.58 -0.40
CA PHE A 45 11.57 -4.90 0.25
C PHE A 45 11.72 -4.76 1.77
N VAL A 46 12.64 -3.91 2.22
CA VAL A 46 12.89 -3.67 3.65
C VAL A 46 11.64 -3.10 4.34
N ALA A 47 10.94 -2.19 3.70
CA ALA A 47 9.72 -1.58 4.26
C ALA A 47 8.58 -2.60 4.43
N ILE A 48 8.48 -3.62 3.57
CA ILE A 48 7.44 -4.65 3.67
C ILE A 48 7.77 -5.67 4.78
N ILE A 49 9.03 -6.06 4.94
CA ILE A 49 9.40 -7.09 5.92
C ILE A 49 9.57 -6.52 7.34
N THR A 50 9.88 -5.24 7.50
CA THR A 50 10.14 -4.63 8.81
C THR A 50 8.94 -4.71 9.76
N PRO A 51 7.69 -4.35 9.39
CA PRO A 51 6.55 -4.44 10.30
C PRO A 51 6.29 -5.85 10.84
N PRO A 52 6.22 -6.91 10.04
CA PRO A 52 6.06 -8.26 10.57
C PRO A 52 7.21 -8.69 11.49
N LEU A 53 8.45 -8.28 11.23
CA LEU A 53 9.58 -8.59 12.10
C LEU A 53 9.48 -7.88 13.46
N ILE A 54 9.06 -6.60 13.47
CA ILE A 54 8.85 -5.84 14.73
C ILE A 54 7.74 -6.49 15.56
N ILE A 55 6.62 -6.87 14.93
CA ILE A 55 5.49 -7.52 15.59
C ILE A 55 5.93 -8.88 16.15
N ALA A 56 6.62 -9.69 15.36
CA ALA A 56 7.11 -10.99 15.77
C ALA A 56 8.09 -10.88 16.98
N GLY A 57 9.00 -9.91 16.94
CA GLY A 57 9.93 -9.65 18.05
C GLY A 57 9.24 -9.17 19.33
N ALA A 58 8.25 -8.27 19.20
CA ALA A 58 7.47 -7.77 20.33
C ALA A 58 6.60 -8.85 20.99
N LEU A 59 6.03 -9.74 20.20
CA LEU A 59 5.20 -10.85 20.67
C LEU A 59 6.01 -12.12 21.00
N LYS A 60 7.33 -12.07 20.83
CA LYS A 60 8.25 -13.21 21.06
C LYS A 60 7.83 -14.48 20.32
N LEU A 61 7.42 -14.31 19.05
CA LEU A 61 7.01 -15.44 18.22
C LEU A 61 8.23 -16.32 17.87
N ASP A 62 7.97 -17.59 17.65
CA ASP A 62 8.97 -18.54 17.16
C ASP A 62 9.40 -18.21 15.72
N LEU A 63 10.53 -18.77 15.31
CA LEU A 63 11.12 -18.50 13.99
C LEU A 63 10.21 -18.97 12.84
N GLU A 64 9.49 -20.06 13.02
CA GLU A 64 8.57 -20.62 12.02
C GLU A 64 7.40 -19.67 11.78
N THR A 65 6.73 -19.23 12.84
CA THR A 65 5.63 -18.26 12.77
C THR A 65 6.10 -16.91 12.20
N THR A 66 7.29 -16.45 12.58
CA THR A 66 7.90 -15.21 12.04
C THR A 66 8.12 -15.32 10.54
N GLY A 67 8.71 -16.44 10.08
CA GLY A 67 8.92 -16.73 8.67
C GLY A 67 7.63 -16.77 7.87
N PHE A 68 6.59 -17.37 8.44
CA PHE A 68 5.26 -17.40 7.85
C PHE A 68 4.67 -15.99 7.69
N LEU A 69 4.73 -15.16 8.75
CA LEU A 69 4.23 -13.78 8.71
C LEU A 69 4.92 -12.93 7.63
N VAL A 70 6.24 -13.02 7.55
CA VAL A 70 7.02 -12.30 6.53
C VAL A 70 6.65 -12.77 5.13
N SER A 71 6.55 -14.08 4.92
CA SER A 71 6.18 -14.67 3.63
C SER A 71 4.78 -14.22 3.19
N MET A 72 3.82 -14.22 4.10
CA MET A 72 2.45 -13.78 3.83
C MET A 72 2.38 -12.27 3.53
N ALA A 73 3.18 -11.45 4.24
CA ALA A 73 3.25 -10.01 3.95
C ALA A 73 3.81 -9.73 2.55
N LEU A 74 4.86 -10.44 2.14
CA LEU A 74 5.43 -10.34 0.79
C LEU A 74 4.44 -10.82 -0.27
N PHE A 75 3.77 -11.96 -0.04
CA PHE A 75 2.78 -12.50 -0.96
C PHE A 75 1.59 -11.54 -1.14
N ALA A 76 1.03 -11.04 -0.04
CA ALA A 76 -0.08 -10.09 -0.06
C ALA A 76 0.29 -8.78 -0.76
N SER A 77 1.49 -8.26 -0.50
CA SER A 77 2.03 -7.07 -1.18
C SER A 77 2.16 -7.31 -2.69
N GLY A 78 2.69 -8.46 -3.10
CA GLY A 78 2.83 -8.81 -4.51
C GLY A 78 1.48 -8.90 -5.23
N VAL A 79 0.52 -9.60 -4.65
CA VAL A 79 -0.85 -9.74 -5.21
C VAL A 79 -1.54 -8.38 -5.30
N SER A 80 -1.51 -7.59 -4.23
CA SER A 80 -2.15 -6.26 -4.19
C SER A 80 -1.53 -5.32 -5.21
N THR A 81 -0.20 -5.31 -5.34
CA THR A 81 0.53 -4.51 -6.34
C THR A 81 0.16 -4.93 -7.76
N PHE A 82 0.07 -6.25 -8.02
CA PHE A 82 -0.32 -6.76 -9.33
C PHE A 82 -1.73 -6.32 -9.73
N ILE A 83 -2.71 -6.40 -8.80
CA ILE A 83 -4.08 -5.93 -9.02
C ILE A 83 -4.08 -4.43 -9.29
N GLN A 84 -3.31 -3.65 -8.51
CA GLN A 84 -3.20 -2.20 -8.65
C GLN A 84 -2.66 -1.79 -10.02
N CYS A 85 -1.61 -2.46 -10.51
CA CYS A 85 -1.01 -2.18 -11.81
C CYS A 85 -1.89 -2.58 -12.99
N ARG A 86 -2.64 -3.70 -12.88
CA ARG A 86 -3.40 -4.24 -14.01
C ARG A 86 -4.81 -3.71 -14.17
N ARG A 87 -5.36 -3.03 -13.17
CA ARG A 87 -6.76 -2.61 -13.13
C ARG A 87 -7.72 -3.75 -13.52
N ILE A 88 -8.14 -4.50 -12.51
CA ILE A 88 -9.10 -5.58 -12.67
C ILE A 88 -10.51 -5.06 -12.32
N GLY A 89 -11.34 -4.81 -13.32
CA GLY A 89 -12.67 -4.22 -13.14
C GLY A 89 -12.61 -2.78 -12.60
N PRO A 90 -13.32 -2.44 -11.52
CA PRO A 90 -13.30 -1.11 -10.92
C PRO A 90 -12.08 -0.86 -10.01
N VAL A 91 -11.26 -1.90 -9.75
CA VAL A 91 -10.11 -1.86 -8.84
C VAL A 91 -8.80 -1.69 -9.61
N GLY A 92 -7.92 -0.82 -9.11
CA GLY A 92 -6.60 -0.55 -9.68
C GLY A 92 -6.55 0.73 -10.50
N ALA A 93 -5.47 1.51 -10.32
CA ALA A 93 -5.29 2.82 -10.94
C ALA A 93 -4.46 2.79 -12.24
N LYS A 94 -3.97 1.63 -12.69
CA LYS A 94 -2.96 1.47 -13.77
C LYS A 94 -1.63 2.18 -13.49
N LEU A 95 -1.38 2.55 -12.25
CA LEU A 95 -0.14 3.17 -11.83
C LEU A 95 0.69 2.15 -11.04
N LEU A 96 2.02 2.21 -11.20
CA LEU A 96 2.93 1.41 -10.40
C LEU A 96 2.96 1.98 -8.98
N CYS A 97 2.01 1.53 -8.16
CA CYS A 97 1.94 1.86 -6.74
C CYS A 97 2.12 0.55 -5.96
N ILE A 98 3.31 0.36 -5.41
CA ILE A 98 3.61 -0.86 -4.65
C ILE A 98 2.87 -0.79 -3.32
N GLN A 99 2.04 -1.81 -3.07
CA GLN A 99 1.26 -1.93 -1.85
C GLN A 99 2.10 -2.61 -0.77
N GLY A 100 2.16 -1.99 0.40
CA GLY A 100 2.92 -2.52 1.53
C GLY A 100 2.17 -2.38 2.86
N THR A 101 2.72 -2.95 3.91
CA THR A 101 2.21 -2.81 5.27
C THR A 101 2.46 -1.40 5.80
N SER A 102 1.44 -0.81 6.45
CA SER A 102 1.59 0.48 7.10
C SER A 102 2.16 0.33 8.50
N PHE A 103 3.16 1.15 8.82
CA PHE A 103 3.74 1.23 10.17
C PHE A 103 2.74 1.69 11.24
N SER A 104 1.68 2.40 10.85
CA SER A 104 0.63 2.87 11.75
C SER A 104 -0.12 1.74 12.47
N PHE A 105 -0.15 0.54 11.90
CA PHE A 105 -0.83 -0.61 12.49
C PHE A 105 0.02 -1.40 13.47
N ILE A 106 1.33 -1.16 13.57
CA ILE A 106 2.24 -1.93 14.43
C ILE A 106 1.84 -1.80 15.90
N GLY A 107 1.60 -0.59 16.39
CA GLY A 107 1.19 -0.34 17.77
C GLY A 107 -0.10 -1.07 18.15
N PRO A 108 -1.21 -0.85 17.44
CA PRO A 108 -2.47 -1.57 17.68
C PRO A 108 -2.35 -3.10 17.63
N ILE A 109 -1.59 -3.64 16.67
CA ILE A 109 -1.39 -5.09 16.54
C ILE A 109 -0.60 -5.65 17.73
N ILE A 110 0.48 -4.99 18.15
CA ILE A 110 1.26 -5.41 19.32
C ILE A 110 0.40 -5.36 20.58
N THR A 111 -0.36 -4.28 20.78
CA THR A 111 -1.23 -4.14 21.94
C THR A 111 -2.28 -5.25 21.99
N ALA A 112 -2.95 -5.53 20.87
CA ALA A 112 -3.92 -6.61 20.77
C ALA A 112 -3.27 -7.99 20.97
N GLY A 113 -2.07 -8.20 20.41
CA GLY A 113 -1.31 -9.43 20.56
C GLY A 113 -0.88 -9.72 21.99
N LEU A 114 -0.43 -8.70 22.73
CA LEU A 114 -0.07 -8.82 24.15
C LEU A 114 -1.30 -9.05 25.04
N ALA A 115 -2.46 -8.49 24.69
CA ALA A 115 -3.71 -8.63 25.46
C ALA A 115 -4.36 -10.00 25.30
N GLY A 116 -4.29 -10.63 24.14
CA GLY A 116 -4.99 -11.88 23.86
C GLY A 116 -4.35 -12.77 22.78
N GLY A 117 -3.10 -12.48 22.43
CA GLY A 117 -2.36 -13.23 21.43
C GLY A 117 -2.90 -13.01 20.01
N LEU A 118 -2.41 -13.81 19.08
CA LEU A 118 -2.80 -13.76 17.66
C LEU A 118 -4.30 -13.94 17.44
N ALA A 119 -4.96 -14.74 18.27
CA ALA A 119 -6.40 -14.98 18.19
C ALA A 119 -7.22 -13.70 18.35
N LEU A 120 -6.84 -12.80 19.25
CA LEU A 120 -7.54 -11.53 19.47
C LEU A 120 -7.34 -10.58 18.27
N ILE A 121 -6.19 -10.60 17.64
CA ILE A 121 -5.93 -9.81 16.42
C ILE A 121 -6.87 -10.25 15.30
N PHE A 122 -7.00 -11.55 15.06
CA PHE A 122 -7.91 -12.11 14.05
C PHE A 122 -9.37 -11.83 14.38
N TYR A 123 -9.76 -11.94 15.66
CA TYR A 123 -11.11 -11.64 16.09
C TYR A 123 -11.49 -10.18 15.82
N HIS A 124 -10.67 -9.22 16.23
CA HIS A 124 -10.92 -7.81 15.98
C HIS A 124 -10.95 -7.48 14.48
N TYR A 125 -10.07 -8.08 13.70
CA TYR A 125 -10.05 -7.90 12.25
C TYR A 125 -11.33 -8.43 11.60
N SER A 126 -11.76 -9.63 11.95
CA SER A 126 -12.99 -10.23 11.43
C SER A 126 -14.25 -9.47 11.86
N ALA A 127 -14.29 -8.99 13.10
CA ALA A 127 -15.39 -8.18 13.62
C ALA A 127 -15.49 -6.83 12.88
N SER A 128 -14.38 -6.19 12.55
CA SER A 128 -14.35 -4.94 11.80
C SER A 128 -14.89 -5.09 10.38
N ILE A 129 -14.61 -6.22 9.72
CA ILE A 129 -15.15 -6.55 8.39
C ILE A 129 -16.64 -6.85 8.47
N GLY A 130 -17.08 -7.61 9.48
CA GLY A 130 -18.49 -7.95 9.71
C GLY A 130 -19.36 -6.72 10.01
N TYR A 131 -18.83 -5.76 10.77
CA TYR A 131 -19.53 -4.52 11.09
C TYR A 131 -19.74 -3.62 9.85
N ARG A 132 -18.75 -3.55 8.94
CA ARG A 132 -18.92 -2.83 7.67
C ARG A 132 -20.02 -3.45 6.80
N GLY A 133 -20.07 -4.78 6.73
CA GLY A 133 -21.10 -5.49 5.95
C GLY A 133 -22.52 -5.35 6.52
N ALA A 134 -22.67 -5.01 7.80
CA ALA A 134 -23.97 -4.75 8.42
C ALA A 134 -24.44 -3.30 8.24
N ALA A 135 -23.52 -2.34 8.26
CA ALA A 135 -23.82 -0.92 8.07
C ALA A 135 -24.24 -0.55 6.64
N ASP A 136 -23.81 -1.36 5.66
CA ASP A 136 -24.12 -1.13 4.23
C ASP A 136 -25.47 -1.75 3.80
N ARG A 137 -26.22 -2.36 4.74
CA ARG A 137 -27.53 -3.00 4.49
C ARG A 137 -28.72 -2.25 5.11
N THR A 138 -28.48 -1.09 5.72
CA THR A 138 -29.51 -0.17 6.24
C THR A 138 -29.59 1.08 5.40
#